data_b173891b55065826f7fa366f41297aee
#
_entry.id   b173891b55065826f7fa366f41297aee
#
_cell.length_a   1.000
_cell.length_b   1.000
_cell.length_c   1.000
_cell.angle_alpha   90.00
_cell.angle_beta   90.00
_cell.angle_gamma   90.00
#
_symmetry.space_group_name_H-M   'P 1'
#
loop_
_entity.id
_entity.type
_entity.pdbx_description
1 polymer ?
#
loop_
_entity_poly.entity_id
_entity_poly.type
_entity_poly.pdbx_seq_one_letter_code
_entity_poly.pdbx_strand_id
1 'polypeptide(L)'
;MLIRSLSAAFAAALFVAPAALSADQITVFAAASMTNALGEIETAFEAETGHDLAISYAGSSALARQIQQGAPADIFISANPGWMDVLEKDGLLAEGTRRDLVTNAIVLIATGDAAAMEIETLPEALGDDRLAMALVDAVPAGIYGKASLEHLGLWDTLAPQVAQADNVRAALALVALGEAPYGIVYATDAAAEPRVSVVAKFPAESHPPIVYPIAMIAGHDTDAAAQFMGYLDGAPAREAFAGQGFWVD
;
A
#
# COMPACT_ATOMS: atom_id res chain seq x y z
N MET A 1 70.75 50.92 -15.29
CA MET A 1 70.19 49.66 -15.81
C MET A 1 69.23 49.10 -14.73
N LEU A 2 67.93 49.44 -14.85
CA LEU A 2 66.90 49.09 -13.87
C LEU A 2 66.15 47.82 -14.31
N ILE A 3 66.28 46.74 -13.54
CA ILE A 3 65.54 45.51 -13.76
C ILE A 3 64.21 45.61 -12.95
N ARG A 4 63.10 45.70 -13.70
CA ARG A 4 61.74 45.62 -13.13
C ARG A 4 61.34 44.17 -12.98
N SER A 5 61.20 43.69 -11.74
CA SER A 5 60.58 42.38 -11.43
C SER A 5 59.05 42.48 -11.55
N LEU A 6 58.47 41.70 -12.44
CA LEU A 6 57.03 41.46 -12.54
C LEU A 6 56.63 40.35 -11.60
N SER A 7 55.86 40.68 -10.57
CA SER A 7 55.23 39.66 -9.67
C SER A 7 53.88 39.27 -10.29
N ALA A 8 53.78 38.02 -10.77
CA ALA A 8 52.52 37.45 -11.22
C ALA A 8 51.75 36.91 -9.99
N ALA A 9 50.62 37.50 -9.67
CA ALA A 9 49.71 37.00 -8.67
C ALA A 9 48.84 35.88 -9.30
N PHE A 10 49.02 34.64 -8.82
CA PHE A 10 48.22 33.49 -9.23
C PHE A 10 46.96 33.45 -8.35
N ALA A 11 45.80 33.83 -8.88
CA ALA A 11 44.51 33.69 -8.19
C ALA A 11 44.03 32.23 -8.31
N ALA A 12 44.11 31.48 -7.22
CA ALA A 12 43.54 30.14 -7.12
C ALA A 12 42.00 30.26 -6.99
N ALA A 13 41.29 29.93 -8.05
CA ALA A 13 39.86 29.76 -8.01
C ALA A 13 39.51 28.45 -7.27
N LEU A 14 38.93 28.54 -6.07
CA LEU A 14 38.37 27.41 -5.37
C LEU A 14 37.11 26.95 -6.14
N PHE A 15 37.24 25.86 -6.87
CA PHE A 15 36.08 25.11 -7.38
C PHE A 15 35.44 24.37 -6.20
N VAL A 16 34.34 24.88 -5.68
CA VAL A 16 33.43 24.12 -4.79
C VAL A 16 32.68 23.16 -5.72
N ALA A 17 33.14 21.90 -5.80
CA ALA A 17 32.35 20.85 -6.45
C ALA A 17 31.03 20.69 -5.65
N PRO A 18 29.87 20.65 -6.34
CA PRO A 18 28.63 20.29 -5.66
C PRO A 18 28.82 18.89 -5.04
N ALA A 19 28.51 18.75 -3.76
CA ALA A 19 28.42 17.45 -3.12
C ALA A 19 27.42 16.62 -3.94
N ALA A 20 27.88 15.55 -4.58
CA ALA A 20 26.98 14.57 -5.16
C ALA A 20 26.13 14.04 -3.99
N LEU A 21 24.82 14.29 -4.01
CA LEU A 21 23.88 13.57 -3.14
C LEU A 21 24.12 12.09 -3.41
N SER A 22 24.49 11.33 -2.39
CA SER A 22 24.52 9.87 -2.47
C SER A 22 23.13 9.39 -2.78
N ALA A 23 22.95 8.65 -3.83
CA ALA A 23 21.71 7.95 -4.10
C ALA A 23 21.63 6.79 -3.11
N ASP A 24 20.71 6.87 -2.17
CA ASP A 24 20.48 5.78 -1.20
C ASP A 24 19.27 4.96 -1.66
N GLN A 25 19.31 3.65 -1.47
CA GLN A 25 18.18 2.77 -1.70
C GLN A 25 17.33 2.69 -0.44
N ILE A 26 16.03 2.89 -0.58
CA ILE A 26 15.03 2.80 0.48
C ILE A 26 14.17 1.57 0.22
N THR A 27 14.15 0.63 1.16
CA THR A 27 13.35 -0.59 1.07
C THR A 27 11.99 -0.38 1.73
N VAL A 28 10.91 -0.42 0.94
CA VAL A 28 9.54 -0.21 1.40
C VAL A 28 8.76 -1.52 1.33
N PHE A 29 8.19 -1.94 2.45
CA PHE A 29 7.23 -3.03 2.49
C PHE A 29 5.81 -2.45 2.52
N ALA A 30 5.03 -2.65 1.46
CA ALA A 30 3.72 -2.03 1.29
C ALA A 30 2.60 -3.03 1.01
N ALA A 31 1.42 -2.77 1.55
CA ALA A 31 0.22 -3.53 1.24
C ALA A 31 -0.03 -3.60 -0.27
N ALA A 32 -0.36 -4.77 -0.80
CA ALA A 32 -0.50 -5.02 -2.24
C ALA A 32 -1.51 -4.09 -2.95
N SER A 33 -2.53 -3.61 -2.24
CA SER A 33 -3.49 -2.63 -2.76
C SER A 33 -2.88 -1.27 -3.15
N MET A 34 -1.67 -0.96 -2.67
CA MET A 34 -1.00 0.30 -2.94
C MET A 34 -0.13 0.29 -4.20
N THR A 35 -0.04 -0.83 -4.91
CA THR A 35 0.89 -1.03 -6.04
C THR A 35 0.81 0.09 -7.07
N ASN A 36 -0.39 0.48 -7.50
CA ASN A 36 -0.53 1.50 -8.54
C ASN A 36 -0.13 2.90 -8.02
N ALA A 37 -0.65 3.30 -6.87
CA ALA A 37 -0.36 4.63 -6.31
C ALA A 37 1.13 4.79 -5.96
N LEU A 38 1.72 3.79 -5.29
CA LEU A 38 3.14 3.86 -4.96
C LEU A 38 4.05 3.74 -6.19
N GLY A 39 3.66 3.06 -7.27
CA GLY A 39 4.43 3.04 -8.50
C GLY A 39 4.49 4.40 -9.21
N GLU A 40 3.41 5.20 -9.14
CA GLU A 40 3.42 6.59 -9.62
C GLU A 40 4.30 7.46 -8.72
N ILE A 41 4.18 7.30 -7.39
CA ILE A 41 4.95 8.04 -6.39
C ILE A 41 6.45 7.70 -6.49
N GLU A 42 6.81 6.42 -6.65
CA GLU A 42 8.16 5.93 -6.86
C GLU A 42 8.82 6.69 -8.02
N THR A 43 8.18 6.66 -9.19
CA THR A 43 8.68 7.34 -10.38
C THR A 43 8.94 8.84 -10.16
N ALA A 44 8.02 9.52 -9.46
CA ALA A 44 8.13 10.96 -9.21
C ALA A 44 9.19 11.27 -8.14
N PHE A 45 9.24 10.49 -7.06
CA PHE A 45 10.19 10.66 -5.97
C PHE A 45 11.64 10.44 -6.43
N GLU A 46 11.89 9.36 -7.18
CA GLU A 46 13.21 9.04 -7.73
C GLU A 46 13.70 10.11 -8.69
N ALA A 47 12.82 10.62 -9.57
CA ALA A 47 13.16 11.71 -10.49
C ALA A 47 13.49 13.02 -9.77
N GLU A 48 12.86 13.32 -8.64
CA GLU A 48 13.06 14.55 -7.88
C GLU A 48 14.28 14.49 -6.96
N THR A 49 14.52 13.34 -6.32
CA THR A 49 15.50 13.21 -5.24
C THR A 49 16.79 12.51 -5.65
N GLY A 50 16.71 11.64 -6.66
CA GLY A 50 17.80 10.75 -7.07
C GLY A 50 17.98 9.53 -6.14
N HIS A 51 17.15 9.36 -5.10
CA HIS A 51 17.10 8.13 -4.33
C HIS A 51 16.38 7.03 -5.11
N ASP A 52 16.61 5.75 -4.75
CA ASP A 52 16.03 4.56 -5.37
C ASP A 52 15.07 3.88 -4.39
N LEU A 53 13.85 3.55 -4.82
CA LEU A 53 12.86 2.84 -4.01
C LEU A 53 12.81 1.36 -4.40
N ALA A 54 13.03 0.47 -3.44
CA ALA A 54 12.82 -0.96 -3.61
C ALA A 54 11.53 -1.36 -2.89
N ILE A 55 10.40 -1.38 -3.60
CA ILE A 55 9.10 -1.63 -2.99
C ILE A 55 8.70 -3.10 -3.13
N SER A 56 8.43 -3.75 -2.00
CA SER A 56 7.88 -5.11 -1.94
C SER A 56 6.39 -5.08 -1.60
N TYR A 57 5.56 -5.61 -2.49
CA TYR A 57 4.11 -5.65 -2.34
C TYR A 57 3.63 -7.04 -1.95
N ALA A 58 2.90 -7.16 -0.83
CA ALA A 58 2.26 -8.40 -0.38
C ALA A 58 1.09 -8.11 0.58
N GLY A 59 0.48 -9.15 1.13
CA GLY A 59 -0.44 -9.00 2.25
C GLY A 59 0.29 -8.43 3.47
N SER A 60 -0.30 -7.44 4.16
CA SER A 60 0.33 -6.78 5.32
C SER A 60 0.77 -7.78 6.39
N SER A 61 0.04 -8.87 6.57
CA SER A 61 0.38 -9.96 7.49
C SER A 61 1.69 -10.66 7.14
N ALA A 62 1.94 -10.90 5.86
CA ALA A 62 3.16 -11.55 5.39
C ALA A 62 4.36 -10.62 5.56
N LEU A 63 4.20 -9.34 5.20
CA LEU A 63 5.25 -8.33 5.34
C LEU A 63 5.61 -8.08 6.81
N ALA A 64 4.61 -7.94 7.69
CA ALA A 64 4.84 -7.78 9.13
C ALA A 64 5.62 -8.97 9.72
N ARG A 65 5.27 -10.21 9.33
CA ARG A 65 6.04 -11.40 9.76
C ARG A 65 7.45 -11.43 9.23
N GLN A 66 7.70 -10.95 8.01
CA GLN A 66 9.05 -10.83 7.46
C GLN A 66 9.87 -9.83 8.27
N ILE A 67 9.29 -8.68 8.65
CA ILE A 67 9.94 -7.69 9.53
C ILE A 67 10.25 -8.30 10.90
N GLN A 68 9.31 -9.03 11.51
CA GLN A 68 9.54 -9.76 12.77
C GLN A 68 10.70 -10.78 12.66
N GLN A 69 10.96 -11.31 11.46
CA GLN A 69 12.04 -12.25 11.18
C GLN A 69 13.36 -11.55 10.78
N GLY A 70 13.40 -10.21 10.82
CA GLY A 70 14.59 -9.42 10.53
C GLY A 70 14.79 -9.09 9.05
N ALA A 71 13.72 -9.10 8.22
CA ALA A 71 13.83 -8.61 6.86
C ALA A 71 14.19 -7.10 6.86
N PRO A 72 15.12 -6.66 5.98
CA PRO A 72 15.68 -5.31 6.01
C PRO A 72 14.74 -4.30 5.32
N ALA A 73 13.57 -4.06 5.92
CA ALA A 73 12.67 -2.99 5.49
C ALA A 73 13.03 -1.69 6.22
N ASP A 74 13.01 -0.58 5.52
CA ASP A 74 13.16 0.75 6.11
C ASP A 74 11.80 1.33 6.50
N ILE A 75 10.77 1.05 5.68
CA ILE A 75 9.42 1.58 5.86
C ILE A 75 8.40 0.43 5.70
N PHE A 76 7.38 0.44 6.54
CA PHE A 76 6.23 -0.45 6.44
C PHE A 76 4.92 0.33 6.28
N ILE A 77 4.11 -0.06 5.29
CA ILE A 77 2.77 0.47 5.05
C ILE A 77 1.76 -0.68 5.10
N SER A 78 0.93 -0.66 6.12
CA SER A 78 -0.09 -1.68 6.34
C SER A 78 -1.47 -1.23 5.84
N ALA A 79 -2.30 -2.16 5.37
CA ALA A 79 -3.69 -1.88 5.03
C ALA A 79 -4.64 -2.01 6.24
N ASN A 80 -4.13 -2.17 7.44
CA ASN A 80 -4.88 -2.04 8.69
C ASN A 80 -3.97 -1.65 9.87
N PRO A 81 -4.52 -1.04 10.93
CA PRO A 81 -3.77 -0.73 12.14
C PRO A 81 -3.24 -1.98 12.86
N GLY A 82 -3.96 -3.11 12.82
CA GLY A 82 -3.63 -4.30 13.62
C GLY A 82 -2.23 -4.86 13.37
N TRP A 83 -1.75 -4.91 12.13
CA TRP A 83 -0.39 -5.35 11.83
C TRP A 83 0.67 -4.33 12.21
N MET A 84 0.33 -3.04 12.18
CA MET A 84 1.20 -1.99 12.70
C MET A 84 1.30 -2.08 14.23
N ASP A 85 0.18 -2.33 14.94
CA ASP A 85 0.14 -2.52 16.39
C ASP A 85 1.02 -3.70 16.83
N VAL A 86 1.03 -4.80 16.05
CA VAL A 86 1.90 -5.96 16.30
C VAL A 86 3.37 -5.55 16.28
N LEU A 87 3.83 -4.85 15.23
CA LEU A 87 5.23 -4.43 15.11
C LEU A 87 5.61 -3.39 16.17
N GLU A 88 4.70 -2.46 16.50
CA GLU A 88 4.91 -1.47 17.54
C GLU A 88 5.08 -2.12 18.92
N LYS A 89 4.23 -3.09 19.26
CA LYS A 89 4.30 -3.86 20.49
C LYS A 89 5.61 -4.65 20.60
N ASP A 90 6.11 -5.13 19.48
CA ASP A 90 7.39 -5.88 19.42
C ASP A 90 8.63 -4.94 19.44
N GLY A 91 8.39 -3.60 19.47
CA GLY A 91 9.47 -2.60 19.49
C GLY A 91 10.22 -2.48 18.16
N LEU A 92 9.58 -2.87 17.05
CA LEU A 92 10.17 -2.89 15.72
C LEU A 92 9.93 -1.60 14.91
N LEU A 93 9.14 -0.66 15.44
CA LEU A 93 8.91 0.64 14.80
C LEU A 93 9.82 1.72 15.39
N ALA A 94 10.33 2.61 14.55
CA ALA A 94 11.04 3.80 15.01
C ALA A 94 10.06 4.75 15.73
N GLU A 95 10.46 5.21 16.93
CA GLU A 95 9.59 5.98 17.81
C GLU A 95 9.11 7.27 17.13
N GLY A 96 7.80 7.56 17.24
CA GLY A 96 7.19 8.79 16.73
C GLY A 96 7.01 8.86 15.20
N THR A 97 7.31 7.79 14.46
CA THR A 97 7.20 7.79 13.00
C THR A 97 5.87 7.23 12.48
N ARG A 98 5.13 6.51 13.34
CA ARG A 98 3.82 5.95 12.99
C ARG A 98 2.79 7.05 12.80
N ARG A 99 2.09 7.02 11.68
CA ARG A 99 0.93 7.88 11.38
C ARG A 99 -0.01 7.20 10.39
N ASP A 100 -1.23 7.70 10.28
CA ASP A 100 -2.17 7.30 9.25
C ASP A 100 -1.83 8.02 7.93
N LEU A 101 -1.90 7.29 6.82
CA LEU A 101 -1.51 7.81 5.51
C LEU A 101 -2.73 8.06 4.61
N VAL A 102 -3.56 7.05 4.42
CA VAL A 102 -4.77 7.11 3.57
C VAL A 102 -5.86 6.20 4.12
N THR A 103 -7.09 6.37 3.62
CA THR A 103 -8.21 5.48 3.92
C THR A 103 -8.80 4.86 2.64
N ASN A 104 -9.64 3.82 2.80
CA ASN A 104 -10.20 3.05 1.69
C ASN A 104 -11.59 2.51 2.07
N ALA A 105 -12.25 1.83 1.13
CA ALA A 105 -13.47 1.06 1.35
C ALA A 105 -13.35 -0.33 0.72
N ILE A 106 -14.11 -1.32 1.22
CA ILE A 106 -14.27 -2.61 0.56
C ILE A 106 -15.52 -2.64 -0.30
N VAL A 107 -15.44 -3.39 -1.39
CA VAL A 107 -16.49 -3.56 -2.37
C VAL A 107 -16.63 -5.02 -2.80
N LEU A 108 -17.81 -5.39 -3.23
CA LEU A 108 -18.06 -6.63 -3.96
C LEU A 108 -17.84 -6.35 -5.44
N ILE A 109 -17.01 -7.16 -6.08
CA ILE A 109 -16.76 -7.11 -7.52
C ILE A 109 -17.27 -8.37 -8.21
N ALA A 110 -17.58 -8.23 -9.49
CA ALA A 110 -17.88 -9.35 -10.40
C ALA A 110 -17.01 -9.28 -11.65
N THR A 111 -16.87 -10.42 -12.34
CA THR A 111 -16.16 -10.53 -13.63
C THR A 111 -16.90 -9.75 -14.72
N GLY A 112 -16.16 -8.99 -15.52
CA GLY A 112 -16.68 -8.29 -16.69
C GLY A 112 -17.60 -7.12 -16.36
N ASP A 113 -18.54 -6.81 -17.27
CA ASP A 113 -19.53 -5.74 -17.13
C ASP A 113 -20.80 -6.30 -16.50
N ALA A 114 -20.84 -6.33 -15.17
CA ALA A 114 -21.95 -6.85 -14.39
C ALA A 114 -22.79 -5.72 -13.79
N ALA A 115 -24.11 -5.93 -13.71
CA ALA A 115 -25.02 -4.99 -13.09
C ALA A 115 -24.87 -4.94 -11.57
N ALA A 116 -25.16 -3.79 -10.98
CA ALA A 116 -25.22 -3.64 -9.53
C ALA A 116 -26.28 -4.58 -8.92
N MET A 117 -26.02 -5.06 -7.72
CA MET A 117 -26.89 -5.98 -6.98
C MET A 117 -26.99 -5.59 -5.50
N GLU A 118 -28.01 -6.07 -4.82
CA GLU A 118 -28.10 -6.00 -3.36
C GLU A 118 -27.20 -7.08 -2.77
N ILE A 119 -26.40 -6.72 -1.78
CA ILE A 119 -25.37 -7.62 -1.24
C ILE A 119 -25.95 -8.86 -0.57
N GLU A 120 -27.17 -8.74 -0.02
CA GLU A 120 -27.93 -9.83 0.60
C GLU A 120 -28.30 -10.93 -0.39
N THR A 121 -28.31 -10.63 -1.70
CA THR A 121 -28.59 -11.62 -2.75
C THR A 121 -27.34 -12.40 -3.18
N LEU A 122 -26.18 -12.08 -2.63
CA LEU A 122 -24.92 -12.74 -3.01
C LEU A 122 -24.93 -14.26 -2.86
N PRO A 123 -25.49 -14.87 -1.77
CA PRO A 123 -25.53 -16.34 -1.67
C PRO A 123 -26.30 -17.00 -2.80
N GLU A 124 -27.42 -16.40 -3.23
CA GLU A 124 -28.23 -16.92 -4.35
C GLU A 124 -27.49 -16.72 -5.69
N ALA A 125 -26.88 -15.53 -5.90
CA ALA A 125 -26.16 -15.21 -7.12
C ALA A 125 -24.86 -16.04 -7.27
N LEU A 126 -24.20 -16.38 -6.17
CA LEU A 126 -22.98 -17.21 -6.15
C LEU A 126 -23.29 -18.68 -6.46
N GLY A 127 -24.46 -19.20 -6.04
CA GLY A 127 -24.80 -20.60 -6.21
C GLY A 127 -23.77 -21.55 -5.60
N ASP A 128 -23.20 -22.45 -6.41
CA ASP A 128 -22.15 -23.39 -6.00
C ASP A 128 -20.73 -22.89 -6.31
N ASP A 129 -20.59 -21.69 -6.85
CA ASP A 129 -19.32 -21.09 -7.24
C ASP A 129 -18.51 -20.59 -6.03
N ARG A 130 -17.34 -19.99 -6.31
CA ARG A 130 -16.41 -19.49 -5.29
C ARG A 130 -16.46 -17.98 -5.17
N LEU A 131 -16.36 -17.50 -3.93
CA LEU A 131 -16.16 -16.10 -3.59
C LEU A 131 -14.67 -15.84 -3.32
N ALA A 132 -14.00 -15.06 -4.18
CA ALA A 132 -12.60 -14.72 -4.00
C ALA A 132 -12.41 -13.70 -2.87
N MET A 133 -11.57 -14.01 -1.90
CA MET A 133 -11.21 -13.11 -0.80
C MET A 133 -9.71 -13.28 -0.49
N ALA A 134 -9.08 -12.27 0.09
CA ALA A 134 -7.79 -12.47 0.72
C ALA A 134 -7.96 -13.34 1.99
N LEU A 135 -6.85 -13.89 2.54
CA LEU A 135 -6.87 -14.71 3.76
C LEU A 135 -7.68 -14.03 4.88
N VAL A 136 -8.82 -14.62 5.23
CA VAL A 136 -9.86 -13.98 6.03
C VAL A 136 -9.50 -13.76 7.52
N ASP A 137 -8.51 -14.49 8.03
CA ASP A 137 -8.07 -14.38 9.42
C ASP A 137 -6.69 -13.69 9.55
N ALA A 138 -6.09 -13.25 8.43
CA ALA A 138 -4.74 -12.70 8.44
C ALA A 138 -4.57 -11.44 7.59
N VAL A 139 -5.05 -11.43 6.36
CA VAL A 139 -4.84 -10.31 5.42
C VAL A 139 -5.92 -9.25 5.64
N PRO A 140 -5.56 -7.96 5.74
CA PRO A 140 -6.52 -6.89 6.06
C PRO A 140 -7.81 -6.92 5.23
N ALA A 141 -7.73 -7.01 3.90
CA ALA A 141 -8.92 -7.08 3.04
C ALA A 141 -9.82 -8.28 3.36
N GLY A 142 -9.23 -9.42 3.70
CA GLY A 142 -9.97 -10.61 4.14
C GLY A 142 -10.64 -10.41 5.49
N ILE A 143 -9.93 -9.80 6.45
CA ILE A 143 -10.47 -9.48 7.79
C ILE A 143 -11.67 -8.55 7.67
N TYR A 144 -11.55 -7.46 6.89
CA TYR A 144 -12.65 -6.52 6.69
C TYR A 144 -13.83 -7.15 5.95
N GLY A 145 -13.55 -7.94 4.90
CA GLY A 145 -14.59 -8.64 4.15
C GLY A 145 -15.35 -9.64 5.01
N LYS A 146 -14.64 -10.44 5.83
CA LYS A 146 -15.25 -11.36 6.79
C LYS A 146 -16.12 -10.62 7.81
N ALA A 147 -15.58 -9.56 8.44
CA ALA A 147 -16.33 -8.76 9.40
C ALA A 147 -17.63 -8.21 8.81
N SER A 148 -17.58 -7.73 7.55
CA SER A 148 -18.77 -7.23 6.87
C SER A 148 -19.79 -8.31 6.58
N LEU A 149 -19.36 -9.48 6.13
CA LEU A 149 -20.26 -10.62 5.90
C LEU A 149 -20.85 -11.15 7.22
N GLU A 150 -20.09 -11.14 8.33
CA GLU A 150 -20.60 -11.48 9.67
C GLU A 150 -21.66 -10.47 10.14
N HIS A 151 -21.40 -9.16 9.97
CA HIS A 151 -22.35 -8.09 10.31
C HIS A 151 -23.67 -8.22 9.56
N LEU A 152 -23.60 -8.60 8.27
CA LEU A 152 -24.76 -8.80 7.41
C LEU A 152 -25.44 -10.18 7.59
N GLY A 153 -24.89 -11.06 8.44
CA GLY A 153 -25.40 -12.41 8.65
C GLY A 153 -25.20 -13.37 7.47
N LEU A 154 -24.27 -13.06 6.58
CA LEU A 154 -23.99 -13.85 5.35
C LEU A 154 -22.81 -14.79 5.49
N TRP A 155 -21.95 -14.59 6.52
CA TRP A 155 -20.69 -15.32 6.65
C TRP A 155 -20.87 -16.82 6.73
N ASP A 156 -21.75 -17.33 7.60
CA ASP A 156 -21.93 -18.77 7.81
C ASP A 156 -22.34 -19.51 6.52
N THR A 157 -23.10 -18.83 5.67
CA THR A 157 -23.52 -19.37 4.37
C THR A 157 -22.39 -19.36 3.35
N LEU A 158 -21.60 -18.28 3.30
CA LEU A 158 -20.59 -18.06 2.26
C LEU A 158 -19.21 -18.65 2.61
N ALA A 159 -18.89 -18.80 3.91
CA ALA A 159 -17.58 -19.27 4.36
C ALA A 159 -17.09 -20.56 3.69
N PRO A 160 -17.94 -21.62 3.46
CA PRO A 160 -17.49 -22.84 2.78
C PRO A 160 -17.08 -22.63 1.31
N GLN A 161 -17.54 -21.52 0.70
CA GLN A 161 -17.31 -21.20 -0.71
C GLN A 161 -16.18 -20.18 -0.91
N VAL A 162 -15.57 -19.66 0.17
CA VAL A 162 -14.49 -18.69 0.06
C VAL A 162 -13.23 -19.32 -0.54
N ALA A 163 -12.78 -18.79 -1.68
CA ALA A 163 -11.48 -19.05 -2.26
C ALA A 163 -10.50 -18.00 -1.72
N GLN A 164 -9.60 -18.42 -0.81
CA GLN A 164 -8.68 -17.53 -0.14
C GLN A 164 -7.38 -17.35 -0.94
N ALA A 165 -6.90 -16.11 -1.04
CA ALA A 165 -5.67 -15.72 -1.71
C ALA A 165 -4.70 -15.02 -0.72
N ASP A 166 -3.41 -15.04 -1.02
CA ASP A 166 -2.35 -14.52 -0.14
C ASP A 166 -2.40 -13.01 0.08
N ASN A 167 -3.07 -12.28 -0.81
CA ASN A 167 -3.30 -10.83 -0.72
C ASN A 167 -4.50 -10.42 -1.57
N VAL A 168 -4.92 -9.16 -1.46
CA VAL A 168 -6.11 -8.64 -2.16
C VAL A 168 -5.96 -8.60 -3.69
N ARG A 169 -4.75 -8.35 -4.21
CA ARG A 169 -4.50 -8.35 -5.66
C ARG A 169 -4.56 -9.75 -6.25
N ALA A 170 -4.17 -10.76 -5.49
CA ALA A 170 -4.37 -12.15 -5.88
C ALA A 170 -5.86 -12.54 -5.89
N ALA A 171 -6.65 -12.07 -4.91
CA ALA A 171 -8.10 -12.26 -4.92
C ALA A 171 -8.77 -11.54 -6.12
N LEU A 172 -8.36 -10.29 -6.40
CA LEU A 172 -8.80 -9.53 -7.58
C LEU A 172 -8.51 -10.30 -8.88
N ALA A 173 -7.33 -10.89 -9.00
CA ALA A 173 -6.92 -11.64 -10.18
C ALA A 173 -7.81 -12.85 -10.45
N LEU A 174 -8.27 -13.57 -9.42
CA LEU A 174 -9.22 -14.69 -9.58
C LEU A 174 -10.52 -14.22 -10.24
N VAL A 175 -11.04 -13.06 -9.87
CA VAL A 175 -12.25 -12.50 -10.46
C VAL A 175 -11.97 -11.98 -11.87
N ALA A 176 -10.88 -11.25 -12.08
CA ALA A 176 -10.51 -10.68 -13.37
C ALA A 176 -10.25 -11.76 -14.45
N LEU A 177 -9.82 -12.95 -14.04
CA LEU A 177 -9.59 -14.12 -14.92
C LEU A 177 -10.83 -15.01 -15.08
N GLY A 178 -11.93 -14.73 -14.36
CA GLY A 178 -13.15 -15.53 -14.38
C GLY A 178 -13.05 -16.86 -13.63
N GLU A 179 -12.04 -17.02 -12.76
CA GLU A 179 -11.87 -18.21 -11.90
C GLU A 179 -12.80 -18.17 -10.67
N ALA A 180 -13.29 -16.99 -10.32
CA ALA A 180 -14.35 -16.75 -9.35
C ALA A 180 -15.28 -15.69 -9.90
N PRO A 181 -16.64 -15.89 -9.90
CA PRO A 181 -17.57 -14.90 -10.45
C PRO A 181 -17.64 -13.62 -9.62
N TYR A 182 -17.38 -13.72 -8.31
CA TYR A 182 -17.40 -12.61 -7.36
C TYR A 182 -16.18 -12.61 -6.46
N GLY A 183 -15.83 -11.41 -5.94
CA GLY A 183 -14.77 -11.26 -4.95
C GLY A 183 -14.95 -10.02 -4.09
N ILE A 184 -14.33 -10.02 -2.92
CA ILE A 184 -14.29 -8.88 -2.01
C ILE A 184 -12.88 -8.30 -2.02
N VAL A 185 -12.77 -7.03 -2.46
CA VAL A 185 -11.51 -6.29 -2.62
C VAL A 185 -11.71 -4.84 -2.16
N TYR A 186 -10.64 -4.04 -2.17
CA TYR A 186 -10.78 -2.61 -1.95
C TYR A 186 -11.32 -1.90 -3.19
N ALA A 187 -11.97 -0.74 -2.97
CA ALA A 187 -12.48 0.10 -4.06
C ALA A 187 -11.35 0.53 -5.01
N THR A 188 -10.16 0.81 -4.48
CA THR A 188 -8.95 1.14 -5.25
C THR A 188 -8.46 -0.02 -6.11
N ASP A 189 -8.57 -1.27 -5.64
CA ASP A 189 -8.22 -2.45 -6.44
C ASP A 189 -9.17 -2.63 -7.62
N ALA A 190 -10.48 -2.44 -7.38
CA ALA A 190 -11.49 -2.52 -8.42
C ALA A 190 -11.30 -1.42 -9.48
N ALA A 191 -10.96 -0.20 -9.07
CA ALA A 191 -10.67 0.91 -9.99
C ALA A 191 -9.45 0.67 -10.88
N ALA A 192 -8.47 -0.11 -10.38
CA ALA A 192 -7.25 -0.43 -11.10
C ALA A 192 -7.37 -1.59 -12.10
N GLU A 193 -8.52 -2.31 -12.14
CA GLU A 193 -8.69 -3.52 -12.96
C GLU A 193 -9.96 -3.44 -13.84
N PRO A 194 -9.82 -3.09 -15.10
CA PRO A 194 -10.97 -2.85 -16.00
C PRO A 194 -11.78 -4.11 -16.37
N ARG A 195 -11.28 -5.30 -16.04
CA ARG A 195 -11.98 -6.57 -16.31
C ARG A 195 -13.00 -6.94 -15.24
N VAL A 196 -13.15 -6.13 -14.19
CA VAL A 196 -14.13 -6.33 -13.14
C VAL A 196 -15.04 -5.12 -13.00
N SER A 197 -16.25 -5.34 -12.49
CA SER A 197 -17.20 -4.28 -12.14
C SER A 197 -17.47 -4.30 -10.63
N VAL A 198 -17.59 -3.13 -10.02
CA VAL A 198 -18.13 -3.01 -8.67
C VAL A 198 -19.63 -3.23 -8.74
N VAL A 199 -20.12 -4.29 -8.11
CA VAL A 199 -21.56 -4.65 -8.11
C VAL A 199 -22.26 -4.28 -6.81
N ALA A 200 -21.54 -4.17 -5.69
CA ALA A 200 -22.07 -3.65 -4.43
C ALA A 200 -20.98 -3.00 -3.58
N LYS A 201 -21.37 -2.08 -2.69
CA LYS A 201 -20.52 -1.49 -1.66
C LYS A 201 -20.96 -2.00 -0.30
N PHE A 202 -20.00 -2.36 0.54
CA PHE A 202 -20.31 -2.72 1.92
C PHE A 202 -20.65 -1.48 2.76
N PRO A 203 -21.63 -1.55 3.67
CA PRO A 203 -21.92 -0.47 4.62
C PRO A 203 -20.67 -0.15 5.47
N ALA A 204 -20.39 1.13 5.67
CA ALA A 204 -19.20 1.56 6.43
C ALA A 204 -19.23 1.06 7.89
N GLU A 205 -20.42 0.88 8.46
CA GLU A 205 -20.63 0.33 9.81
C GLU A 205 -20.44 -1.19 9.91
N SER A 206 -20.33 -1.90 8.77
CA SER A 206 -20.18 -3.35 8.74
C SER A 206 -18.78 -3.85 9.10
N HIS A 207 -17.81 -2.95 9.15
CA HIS A 207 -16.41 -3.25 9.49
C HIS A 207 -15.74 -2.05 10.19
N PRO A 208 -14.62 -2.26 10.90
CA PRO A 208 -13.82 -1.14 11.40
C PRO A 208 -13.35 -0.22 10.26
N PRO A 209 -13.06 1.09 10.54
CA PRO A 209 -12.51 1.99 9.53
C PRO A 209 -11.26 1.40 8.87
N ILE A 210 -11.19 1.52 7.54
CA ILE A 210 -10.06 1.02 6.75
C ILE A 210 -9.02 2.12 6.64
N VAL A 211 -8.01 2.04 7.51
CA VAL A 211 -6.91 3.01 7.60
C VAL A 211 -5.62 2.32 7.23
N TYR A 212 -4.78 3.01 6.48
CA TYR A 212 -3.43 2.57 6.11
C TYR A 212 -2.38 3.33 6.93
N PRO A 213 -1.92 2.77 8.05
CA PRO A 213 -0.82 3.34 8.78
C PRO A 213 0.52 3.08 8.08
N ILE A 214 1.45 4.03 8.27
CA ILE A 214 2.84 3.96 7.83
C ILE A 214 3.76 4.20 9.02
N ALA A 215 4.93 3.56 9.03
CA ALA A 215 6.00 3.82 10.01
C ALA A 215 7.37 3.43 9.44
N MET A 216 8.43 4.04 9.96
CA MET A 216 9.80 3.55 9.76
C MET A 216 10.09 2.39 10.71
N ILE A 217 10.98 1.49 10.28
CA ILE A 217 11.43 0.34 11.07
C ILE A 217 12.60 0.76 11.97
N ALA A 218 12.57 0.33 13.22
CA ALA A 218 13.61 0.66 14.21
C ALA A 218 15.00 0.19 13.76
N GLY A 219 15.98 1.09 13.82
CA GLY A 219 17.35 0.82 13.34
C GLY A 219 17.55 0.95 11.83
N HIS A 220 16.49 1.28 11.09
CA HIS A 220 16.48 1.57 9.66
C HIS A 220 15.99 3.00 9.37
N ASP A 221 15.94 3.87 10.37
CA ASP A 221 15.47 5.26 10.33
C ASP A 221 16.54 6.20 9.73
N THR A 222 16.82 6.00 8.44
CA THR A 222 17.79 6.81 7.68
C THR A 222 17.19 8.16 7.25
N ASP A 223 18.08 9.13 6.92
CA ASP A 223 17.65 10.43 6.38
C ASP A 223 16.85 10.26 5.08
N ALA A 224 17.24 9.31 4.22
CA ALA A 224 16.54 9.02 2.97
C ALA A 224 15.13 8.45 3.23
N ALA A 225 14.97 7.53 4.19
CA ALA A 225 13.67 7.02 4.60
C ALA A 225 12.78 8.14 5.18
N ALA A 226 13.34 9.02 6.01
CA ALA A 226 12.63 10.18 6.55
C ALA A 226 12.21 11.16 5.43
N GLN A 227 13.05 11.36 4.42
CA GLN A 227 12.71 12.18 3.24
C GLN A 227 11.54 11.59 2.46
N PHE A 228 11.52 10.27 2.24
CA PHE A 228 10.39 9.61 1.58
C PHE A 228 9.11 9.69 2.41
N MET A 229 9.19 9.49 3.73
CA MET A 229 8.06 9.71 4.66
C MET A 229 7.47 11.12 4.51
N GLY A 230 8.34 12.14 4.46
CA GLY A 230 7.91 13.54 4.25
C GLY A 230 7.35 13.79 2.85
N TYR A 231 7.89 13.15 1.81
CA TYR A 231 7.39 13.25 0.43
C TYR A 231 5.94 12.75 0.30
N LEU A 232 5.59 11.70 1.03
CA LEU A 232 4.22 11.15 1.04
C LEU A 232 3.17 12.11 1.59
N ASP A 233 3.56 13.16 2.32
CA ASP A 233 2.67 14.25 2.78
C ASP A 233 2.55 15.38 1.75
N GLY A 234 3.40 15.37 0.71
CA GLY A 234 3.43 16.39 -0.33
C GLY A 234 2.29 16.25 -1.35
N ALA A 235 2.04 17.33 -2.09
CA ALA A 235 0.99 17.39 -3.11
C ALA A 235 1.11 16.29 -4.18
N PRO A 236 2.30 15.96 -4.73
CA PRO A 236 2.43 14.91 -5.75
C PRO A 236 1.94 13.54 -5.27
N ALA A 237 2.30 13.15 -4.03
CA ALA A 237 1.87 11.87 -3.46
C ALA A 237 0.36 11.86 -3.16
N ARG A 238 -0.17 12.96 -2.62
CA ARG A 238 -1.61 13.11 -2.34
C ARG A 238 -2.43 13.03 -3.63
N GLU A 239 -1.97 13.65 -4.71
CA GLU A 239 -2.61 13.57 -6.03
C GLU A 239 -2.58 12.13 -6.58
N ALA A 240 -1.46 11.41 -6.47
CA ALA A 240 -1.35 10.02 -6.89
C ALA A 240 -2.30 9.10 -6.08
N PHE A 241 -2.35 9.25 -4.75
CA PHE A 241 -3.29 8.49 -3.93
C PHE A 241 -4.75 8.78 -4.30
N ALA A 242 -5.12 10.06 -4.43
CA ALA A 242 -6.48 10.45 -4.80
C ALA A 242 -6.84 9.96 -6.22
N GLY A 243 -5.89 10.03 -7.17
CA GLY A 243 -6.04 9.53 -8.54
C GLY A 243 -6.33 8.04 -8.62
N GLN A 244 -5.79 7.28 -7.66
CA GLN A 244 -6.05 5.83 -7.52
C GLN A 244 -7.26 5.51 -6.62
N GLY A 245 -8.00 6.52 -6.15
CA GLY A 245 -9.24 6.35 -5.39
C GLY A 245 -9.08 6.18 -3.87
N PHE A 246 -7.90 6.42 -3.32
CA PHE A 246 -7.74 6.55 -1.87
C PHE A 246 -8.29 7.88 -1.38
N TRP A 247 -8.82 7.91 -0.15
CA TRP A 247 -9.12 9.18 0.53
C TRP A 247 -7.90 9.63 1.31
N VAL A 248 -7.53 10.89 1.09
CA VAL A 248 -6.39 11.58 1.69
C VAL A 248 -6.95 12.71 2.53
N ASP A 249 -6.72 12.71 3.83
CA ASP A 249 -7.16 13.77 4.77
C ASP A 249 -6.28 15.03 4.69
#